data_dbafc493deb340132c4397cf58c88602
#
_entry.id   dbafc493deb340132c4397cf58c88602
#
_cell.length_a   1.000
_cell.length_b   1.000
_cell.length_c   1.000
_cell.angle_alpha   90.00
_cell.angle_beta   90.00
_cell.angle_gamma   90.00
#
_symmetry.space_group_name_H-M   'P 1'
#
loop_
_entity.id
_entity.type
_entity.pdbx_description
1 polymer ?
#
loop_
_entity_poly.entity_id
_entity_poly.type
_entity_poly.pdbx_seq_one_letter_code
_entity_poly.pdbx_strand_id
1 'polypeptide(L)'
;LRGREKKKNGVEESMLYSELQCSEAIHKAVERMGFAEMTEVQEKTIPVMLAGRDVIAKAPTGTGKTCAFGIPVAEHIDPALKAPQAVILAPTRELAQQIAEELTGLTYFMPEVQVVCVYGGANMEKQAKRLAEGCQIVVATPGRLMDHYKHHNIDLDHVTQVVLDEADEMLNMGFYKDVKHIIGLMKARKSLSMFS
;
A
#
# COMPACT_ATOMS: atom_id res chain seq x y z
N LEU A 1 4.39 -25.09 -12.76
CA LEU A 1 3.73 -25.89 -11.69
C LEU A 1 4.67 -27.01 -11.26
N ARG A 2 5.51 -26.81 -10.28
CA ARG A 2 6.14 -27.87 -9.50
C ARG A 2 5.93 -27.48 -8.05
N GLY A 3 4.99 -28.23 -7.39
CA GLY A 3 4.76 -28.14 -5.96
C GLY A 3 6.04 -28.46 -5.20
N ARG A 4 6.41 -27.60 -4.25
CA ARG A 4 7.40 -27.90 -3.24
C ARG A 4 6.72 -28.70 -2.13
N GLU A 5 6.88 -30.03 -2.15
CA GLU A 5 6.78 -30.83 -0.94
C GLU A 5 8.12 -30.70 -0.19
N LYS A 6 8.14 -29.96 0.90
CA LYS A 6 9.13 -30.14 1.96
C LYS A 6 8.43 -30.13 3.30
N LYS A 7 7.92 -31.29 3.66
CA LYS A 7 7.65 -31.62 5.07
C LYS A 7 8.90 -32.31 5.63
N LYS A 8 9.68 -31.61 6.42
CA LYS A 8 10.58 -32.21 7.40
C LYS A 8 10.22 -31.62 8.77
N ASN A 9 9.76 -32.50 9.64
CA ASN A 9 9.56 -32.24 11.09
C ASN A 9 8.53 -31.18 11.50
N GLY A 10 7.34 -31.11 10.88
CA GLY A 10 6.18 -30.41 11.50
C GLY A 10 6.29 -28.90 11.66
N VAL A 11 7.37 -28.27 11.23
CA VAL A 11 7.55 -26.81 11.17
C VAL A 11 7.51 -26.43 9.68
N GLU A 12 6.52 -25.66 9.26
CA GLU A 12 6.53 -25.03 7.95
C GLU A 12 7.69 -24.03 7.95
N GLU A 13 8.71 -24.27 7.09
CA GLU A 13 9.80 -23.30 6.92
C GLU A 13 9.21 -22.05 6.25
N SER A 14 9.30 -20.91 6.93
CA SER A 14 8.90 -19.61 6.38
C SER A 14 9.74 -19.26 5.15
N MET A 15 9.10 -18.65 4.16
CA MET A 15 9.77 -18.18 2.95
C MET A 15 10.67 -16.98 3.29
N LEU A 16 11.89 -16.96 2.75
CA LEU A 16 12.80 -15.83 2.94
C LEU A 16 12.47 -14.71 1.94
N TYR A 17 12.62 -13.45 2.37
CA TYR A 17 12.51 -12.32 1.46
C TYR A 17 13.54 -12.35 0.31
N SER A 18 14.71 -12.94 0.54
CA SER A 18 15.73 -13.15 -0.51
C SER A 18 15.28 -14.07 -1.66
N GLU A 19 14.22 -14.87 -1.44
CA GLU A 19 13.65 -15.75 -2.46
C GLU A 19 12.51 -15.06 -3.25
N LEU A 20 12.07 -13.88 -2.81
CA LEU A 20 11.02 -13.11 -3.47
C LEU A 20 11.52 -12.56 -4.80
N GLN A 21 10.74 -12.73 -5.86
CA GLN A 21 11.04 -12.14 -7.16
C GLN A 21 10.56 -10.68 -7.19
N CYS A 22 11.43 -9.77 -6.80
CA CYS A 22 11.22 -8.33 -6.83
C CYS A 22 12.52 -7.60 -7.17
N SER A 23 12.46 -6.27 -7.32
CA SER A 23 13.62 -5.46 -7.65
C SER A 23 14.69 -5.46 -6.56
N GLU A 24 15.93 -5.20 -6.95
CA GLU A 24 17.06 -5.07 -6.02
C GLU A 24 16.83 -3.94 -5.00
N ALA A 25 16.13 -2.88 -5.40
CA ALA A 25 15.78 -1.76 -4.53
C ALA A 25 14.89 -2.23 -3.36
N ILE A 26 13.91 -3.07 -3.62
CA ILE A 26 13.04 -3.66 -2.59
C ILE A 26 13.81 -4.62 -1.69
N HIS A 27 14.66 -5.49 -2.26
CA HIS A 27 15.50 -6.39 -1.45
C HIS A 27 16.38 -5.62 -0.46
N LYS A 28 17.08 -4.58 -0.91
CA LYS A 28 17.89 -3.71 -0.05
C LYS A 28 17.05 -2.98 1.02
N ALA A 29 15.85 -2.55 0.66
CA ALA A 29 14.96 -1.87 1.61
C ALA A 29 14.51 -2.82 2.72
N VAL A 30 14.08 -4.04 2.37
CA VAL A 30 13.65 -5.07 3.32
C VAL A 30 14.81 -5.49 4.24
N GLU A 31 16.01 -5.70 3.69
CA GLU A 31 17.22 -5.99 4.47
C GLU A 31 17.55 -4.85 5.45
N ARG A 32 17.50 -3.59 4.97
CA ARG A 32 17.70 -2.40 5.80
C ARG A 32 16.67 -2.30 6.94
N MET A 33 15.44 -2.73 6.70
CA MET A 33 14.38 -2.78 7.72
C MET A 33 14.54 -3.94 8.71
N GLY A 34 15.52 -4.84 8.49
CA GLY A 34 15.82 -5.97 9.37
C GLY A 34 14.90 -7.17 9.19
N PHE A 35 14.21 -7.28 8.06
CA PHE A 35 13.31 -8.40 7.78
C PHE A 35 14.06 -9.49 6.99
N ALA A 36 14.04 -10.73 7.50
CA ALA A 36 14.65 -11.87 6.86
C ALA A 36 13.61 -12.87 6.35
N GLU A 37 12.62 -13.18 7.18
CA GLU A 37 11.57 -14.16 6.92
C GLU A 37 10.22 -13.50 6.68
N MET A 38 9.44 -14.04 5.74
CA MET A 38 8.10 -13.57 5.47
C MET A 38 7.11 -14.15 6.47
N THR A 39 6.13 -13.35 6.86
CA THR A 39 4.98 -13.84 7.62
C THR A 39 3.99 -14.59 6.71
N GLU A 40 3.10 -15.39 7.30
CA GLU A 40 2.10 -16.14 6.54
C GLU A 40 1.25 -15.26 5.60
N VAL A 41 0.83 -14.08 6.08
CA VAL A 41 0.05 -13.15 5.23
C VAL A 41 0.88 -12.64 4.06
N GLN A 42 2.16 -12.37 4.27
CA GLN A 42 3.08 -11.91 3.22
C GLN A 42 3.32 -12.99 2.17
N GLU A 43 3.62 -14.22 2.60
CA GLU A 43 3.81 -15.36 1.70
C GLU A 43 2.60 -15.61 0.79
N LYS A 44 1.40 -15.48 1.35
CA LYS A 44 0.15 -15.72 0.62
C LYS A 44 -0.26 -14.58 -0.31
N THR A 45 0.03 -13.33 0.07
CA THR A 45 -0.52 -12.16 -0.63
C THR A 45 0.45 -11.53 -1.61
N ILE A 46 1.75 -11.42 -1.26
CA ILE A 46 2.75 -10.75 -2.10
C ILE A 46 2.79 -11.34 -3.52
N PRO A 47 2.92 -12.66 -3.73
CA PRO A 47 2.99 -13.21 -5.08
C PRO A 47 1.71 -12.95 -5.90
N VAL A 48 0.56 -12.95 -5.24
CA VAL A 48 -0.74 -12.70 -5.89
C VAL A 48 -0.84 -11.26 -6.36
N MET A 49 -0.46 -10.31 -5.50
CA MET A 49 -0.47 -8.89 -5.83
C MET A 49 0.60 -8.52 -6.85
N LEU A 50 1.80 -9.12 -6.79
CA LEU A 50 2.85 -8.95 -7.82
C LEU A 50 2.38 -9.43 -9.21
N ALA A 51 1.50 -10.43 -9.25
CA ALA A 51 0.84 -10.86 -10.48
C ALA A 51 -0.31 -9.94 -10.94
N GLY A 52 -0.51 -8.77 -10.29
CA GLY A 52 -1.53 -7.78 -10.62
C GLY A 52 -2.96 -8.21 -10.26
N ARG A 53 -3.14 -9.17 -9.37
CA ARG A 53 -4.45 -9.69 -8.94
C ARG A 53 -4.90 -9.06 -7.64
N ASP A 54 -6.22 -8.97 -7.49
CA ASP A 54 -6.87 -8.50 -6.26
C ASP A 54 -6.69 -9.49 -5.11
N VAL A 55 -6.61 -8.98 -3.90
CA VAL A 55 -6.49 -9.76 -2.67
C VAL A 55 -7.52 -9.27 -1.65
N ILE A 56 -8.14 -10.21 -0.97
CA ILE A 56 -8.86 -9.96 0.29
C ILE A 56 -8.17 -10.83 1.34
N ALA A 57 -7.50 -10.18 2.29
CA ALA A 57 -6.76 -10.85 3.35
C ALA A 57 -7.26 -10.42 4.73
N LYS A 58 -7.42 -11.40 5.61
CA LYS A 58 -7.70 -11.17 7.01
C LYS A 58 -6.50 -11.65 7.84
N ALA A 59 -5.88 -10.74 8.56
CA ALA A 59 -4.73 -11.04 9.41
C ALA A 59 -4.68 -10.08 10.61
N PRO A 60 -4.28 -10.54 11.78
CA PRO A 60 -4.15 -9.69 12.96
C PRO A 60 -3.24 -8.49 12.75
N THR A 61 -3.46 -7.43 13.51
CA THR A 61 -2.53 -6.28 13.56
C THR A 61 -1.15 -6.74 14.01
N GLY A 62 -0.08 -6.17 13.44
CA GLY A 62 1.30 -6.55 13.75
C GLY A 62 1.82 -7.78 13.02
N THR A 63 1.07 -8.36 12.08
CA THR A 63 1.51 -9.51 11.27
C THR A 63 2.22 -9.12 9.98
N GLY A 64 2.56 -7.83 9.79
CA GLY A 64 3.27 -7.35 8.62
C GLY A 64 2.38 -7.11 7.40
N LYS A 65 1.09 -6.78 7.59
CA LYS A 65 0.17 -6.43 6.50
C LYS A 65 0.71 -5.31 5.61
N THR A 66 1.33 -4.29 6.20
CA THR A 66 1.87 -3.16 5.42
C THR A 66 2.91 -3.60 4.41
N CYS A 67 3.85 -4.46 4.79
CA CYS A 67 4.80 -5.04 3.82
C CYS A 67 4.11 -5.96 2.82
N ALA A 68 3.04 -6.67 3.23
CA ALA A 68 2.29 -7.56 2.36
C ALA A 68 1.67 -6.85 1.15
N PHE A 69 1.18 -5.63 1.32
CA PHE A 69 0.70 -4.82 0.19
C PHE A 69 1.74 -3.80 -0.29
N GLY A 70 2.59 -3.29 0.60
CA GLY A 70 3.54 -2.24 0.28
C GLY A 70 4.61 -2.65 -0.72
N ILE A 71 5.13 -3.87 -0.61
CA ILE A 71 6.10 -4.42 -1.56
C ILE A 71 5.52 -4.50 -2.97
N PRO A 72 4.38 -5.16 -3.22
CA PRO A 72 3.78 -5.19 -4.55
C PRO A 72 3.39 -3.80 -5.06
N VAL A 73 2.90 -2.93 -4.20
CA VAL A 73 2.56 -1.54 -4.57
C VAL A 73 3.81 -0.82 -5.07
N ALA A 74 4.91 -0.83 -4.31
CA ALA A 74 6.15 -0.16 -4.68
C ALA A 74 6.76 -0.74 -5.97
N GLU A 75 6.69 -2.05 -6.16
CA GLU A 75 7.23 -2.74 -7.34
C GLU A 75 6.52 -2.35 -8.64
N HIS A 76 5.23 -2.01 -8.57
CA HIS A 76 4.44 -1.61 -9.73
C HIS A 76 4.43 -0.10 -10.01
N ILE A 77 5.19 0.71 -9.27
CA ILE A 77 5.30 2.14 -9.51
C ILE A 77 6.24 2.41 -10.69
N ASP A 78 5.78 3.23 -11.61
CA ASP A 78 6.65 3.88 -12.61
C ASP A 78 7.26 5.14 -11.98
N PRO A 79 8.55 5.15 -11.64
CA PRO A 79 9.18 6.31 -10.99
C PRO A 79 9.28 7.54 -11.90
N ALA A 80 9.18 7.36 -13.22
CA ALA A 80 9.23 8.46 -14.18
C ALA A 80 7.92 9.27 -14.23
N LEU A 81 6.79 8.65 -13.89
CA LEU A 81 5.48 9.29 -13.86
C LEU A 81 5.23 9.97 -12.52
N LYS A 82 5.34 11.30 -12.48
CA LYS A 82 5.10 12.13 -11.27
C LYS A 82 3.61 12.39 -11.05
N ALA A 83 2.83 11.33 -10.90
CA ALA A 83 1.40 11.38 -10.60
C ALA A 83 1.03 10.26 -9.62
N PRO A 84 -0.04 10.39 -8.84
CA PRO A 84 -0.55 9.31 -7.98
C PRO A 84 -0.87 8.06 -8.80
N GLN A 85 -0.21 6.95 -8.49
CA GLN A 85 -0.37 5.66 -9.14
C GLN A 85 -0.94 4.60 -8.19
N ALA A 86 -0.71 4.80 -6.89
CA ALA A 86 -1.28 3.98 -5.84
C ALA A 86 -1.93 4.83 -4.76
N VAL A 87 -3.09 4.39 -4.30
CA VAL A 87 -3.80 4.99 -3.15
C VAL A 87 -4.05 3.92 -2.11
N ILE A 88 -3.61 4.19 -0.88
CA ILE A 88 -3.88 3.36 0.29
C ILE A 88 -4.82 4.14 1.21
N LEU A 89 -5.99 3.57 1.51
CA LEU A 89 -6.94 4.15 2.45
C LEU A 89 -6.83 3.47 3.81
N ALA A 90 -6.82 4.28 4.86
CA ALA A 90 -6.80 3.84 6.25
C ALA A 90 -7.88 4.60 7.05
N PRO A 91 -8.52 3.97 8.06
CA PRO A 91 -9.61 4.58 8.82
C PRO A 91 -9.18 5.73 9.71
N THR A 92 -7.94 5.74 10.18
CA THR A 92 -7.44 6.71 11.15
C THR A 92 -6.17 7.41 10.66
N ARG A 93 -5.94 8.60 11.22
CA ARG A 93 -4.73 9.38 10.99
C ARG A 93 -3.47 8.62 11.39
N GLU A 94 -3.51 7.99 12.55
CA GLU A 94 -2.39 7.27 13.15
C GLU A 94 -1.97 6.10 12.27
N LEU A 95 -2.93 5.32 11.78
CA LEU A 95 -2.65 4.21 10.87
C LEU A 95 -2.13 4.71 9.51
N ALA A 96 -2.73 5.77 8.96
CA ALA A 96 -2.24 6.35 7.70
C ALA A 96 -0.78 6.84 7.81
N GLN A 97 -0.40 7.46 8.92
CA GLN A 97 0.96 7.89 9.17
C GLN A 97 1.92 6.69 9.29
N GLN A 98 1.55 5.66 10.04
CA GLN A 98 2.34 4.43 10.18
C GLN A 98 2.57 3.77 8.82
N ILE A 99 1.51 3.59 8.02
CA ILE A 99 1.62 3.01 6.67
C ILE A 99 2.57 3.86 5.79
N ALA A 100 2.44 5.19 5.84
CA ALA A 100 3.29 6.06 5.04
C ALA A 100 4.77 5.98 5.45
N GLU A 101 5.07 5.85 6.74
CA GLU A 101 6.43 5.61 7.24
C GLU A 101 7.00 4.29 6.72
N GLU A 102 6.24 3.20 6.84
CA GLU A 102 6.67 1.88 6.37
C GLU A 102 6.89 1.89 4.84
N LEU A 103 5.99 2.50 4.06
CA LEU A 103 6.14 2.64 2.60
C LEU A 103 7.35 3.50 2.22
N THR A 104 7.62 4.56 2.97
CA THR A 104 8.84 5.37 2.79
C THR A 104 10.10 4.55 3.06
N GLY A 105 10.05 3.64 4.04
CA GLY A 105 11.11 2.67 4.30
C GLY A 105 11.32 1.69 3.14
N LEU A 106 10.22 1.15 2.58
CA LEU A 106 10.26 0.22 1.44
C LEU A 106 10.75 0.89 0.15
N THR A 107 10.46 2.17 -0.05
CA THR A 107 10.89 2.93 -1.24
C THR A 107 12.21 3.67 -1.03
N TYR A 108 12.94 3.41 0.05
CA TYR A 108 14.16 4.14 0.42
C TYR A 108 15.24 4.15 -0.67
N PHE A 109 15.37 3.07 -1.42
CA PHE A 109 16.30 2.94 -2.55
C PHE A 109 15.66 3.27 -3.91
N MET A 110 14.51 3.93 -3.90
CA MET A 110 13.77 4.42 -5.07
C MET A 110 13.58 5.94 -4.92
N PRO A 111 14.64 6.76 -5.06
CA PRO A 111 14.61 8.19 -4.68
C PRO A 111 13.60 9.03 -5.48
N GLU A 112 13.20 8.56 -6.66
CA GLU A 112 12.20 9.22 -7.50
C GLU A 112 10.77 8.96 -7.01
N VAL A 113 10.54 7.92 -6.19
CA VAL A 113 9.23 7.56 -5.66
C VAL A 113 8.95 8.33 -4.38
N GLN A 114 7.91 9.14 -4.40
CA GLN A 114 7.47 9.94 -3.25
C GLN A 114 6.18 9.37 -2.65
N VAL A 115 6.18 9.22 -1.34
CA VAL A 115 5.01 8.83 -0.53
C VAL A 115 4.47 10.07 0.15
N VAL A 116 3.20 10.39 -0.08
CA VAL A 116 2.51 11.51 0.59
C VAL A 116 1.36 10.98 1.44
N CYS A 117 1.31 11.43 2.70
CA CYS A 117 0.24 11.11 3.63
C CYS A 117 -0.70 12.31 3.82
N VAL A 118 -2.01 12.09 3.63
CA VAL A 118 -3.04 13.13 3.82
C VAL A 118 -4.14 12.62 4.77
N TYR A 119 -4.42 13.40 5.82
CA TYR A 119 -5.37 13.02 6.86
C TYR A 119 -6.03 14.25 7.50
N GLY A 120 -7.19 14.05 8.11
CA GLY A 120 -7.93 15.09 8.80
C GLY A 120 -7.22 15.62 10.05
N GLY A 121 -7.52 16.86 10.42
CA GLY A 121 -6.92 17.52 11.58
C GLY A 121 -5.53 18.14 11.36
N ALA A 122 -4.91 17.95 10.19
CA ALA A 122 -3.68 18.61 9.80
C ALA A 122 -3.93 19.76 8.81
N ASN A 123 -2.93 20.63 8.64
CA ASN A 123 -3.03 21.78 7.74
C ASN A 123 -3.21 21.33 6.28
N MET A 124 -4.31 21.76 5.67
CA MET A 124 -4.71 21.41 4.31
C MET A 124 -3.75 21.95 3.26
N GLU A 125 -3.28 23.18 3.42
CA GLU A 125 -2.39 23.85 2.45
C GLU A 125 -1.02 23.17 2.40
N LYS A 126 -0.48 22.75 3.57
CA LYS A 126 0.78 22.01 3.62
C LYS A 126 0.67 20.66 2.91
N GLN A 127 -0.45 19.98 3.07
CA GLN A 127 -0.70 18.72 2.37
C GLN A 127 -0.86 18.96 0.86
N ALA A 128 -1.62 19.97 0.46
CA ALA A 128 -1.79 20.37 -0.95
C ALA A 128 -0.45 20.69 -1.62
N LYS A 129 0.44 21.41 -0.92
CA LYS A 129 1.78 21.71 -1.42
C LYS A 129 2.59 20.43 -1.67
N ARG A 130 2.57 19.48 -0.73
CA ARG A 130 3.28 18.21 -0.89
C ARG A 130 2.73 17.38 -2.07
N LEU A 131 1.41 17.37 -2.25
CA LEU A 131 0.78 16.72 -3.41
C LEU A 131 1.22 17.40 -4.72
N ALA A 132 1.29 18.71 -4.76
CA ALA A 132 1.72 19.50 -5.93
C ALA A 132 3.21 19.31 -6.30
N GLU A 133 4.07 18.97 -5.36
CA GLU A 133 5.48 18.62 -5.59
C GLU A 133 5.62 17.31 -6.39
N GLY A 134 4.54 16.54 -6.50
CA GLY A 134 4.46 15.25 -7.18
C GLY A 134 4.68 14.08 -6.24
N CYS A 135 3.84 13.07 -6.39
CA CYS A 135 3.96 11.82 -5.63
C CYS A 135 3.39 10.66 -6.44
N GLN A 136 3.89 9.46 -6.19
CA GLN A 136 3.41 8.25 -6.83
C GLN A 136 2.50 7.43 -5.90
N ILE A 137 2.72 7.53 -4.59
CA ILE A 137 1.96 6.79 -3.59
C ILE A 137 1.30 7.78 -2.64
N VAL A 138 -0.01 7.66 -2.47
CA VAL A 138 -0.80 8.47 -1.53
C VAL A 138 -1.40 7.56 -0.48
N VAL A 139 -1.12 7.85 0.78
CA VAL A 139 -1.78 7.23 1.93
C VAL A 139 -2.76 8.23 2.54
N ALA A 140 -4.00 7.84 2.73
CA ALA A 140 -5.04 8.80 3.08
C ALA A 140 -6.10 8.26 4.04
N THR A 141 -6.67 9.15 4.84
CA THR A 141 -8.01 8.92 5.39
C THR A 141 -9.06 9.33 4.34
N PRO A 142 -10.19 8.60 4.23
CA PRO A 142 -11.16 8.79 3.15
C PRO A 142 -11.67 10.23 3.02
N GLY A 143 -12.11 10.85 4.12
CA GLY A 143 -12.63 12.21 4.09
C GLY A 143 -11.63 13.25 3.59
N ARG A 144 -10.35 13.17 4.05
CA ARG A 144 -9.32 14.12 3.63
C ARG A 144 -8.90 13.92 2.17
N LEU A 145 -8.90 12.71 1.66
CA LEU A 145 -8.65 12.48 0.24
C LEU A 145 -9.75 13.14 -0.61
N MET A 146 -11.01 13.00 -0.19
CA MET A 146 -12.13 13.65 -0.85
C MET A 146 -12.05 15.18 -0.80
N ASP A 147 -11.61 15.74 0.32
CA ASP A 147 -11.40 17.20 0.42
C ASP A 147 -10.35 17.67 -0.58
N HIS A 148 -9.21 16.99 -0.67
CA HIS A 148 -8.18 17.32 -1.66
C HIS A 148 -8.67 17.17 -3.10
N TYR A 149 -9.44 16.12 -3.39
CA TYR A 149 -10.01 15.92 -4.72
C TYR A 149 -11.00 17.05 -5.09
N LYS A 150 -11.92 17.41 -4.18
CA LYS A 150 -12.88 18.49 -4.40
C LYS A 150 -12.22 19.86 -4.60
N HIS A 151 -11.07 20.08 -3.99
CA HIS A 151 -10.29 21.32 -4.14
C HIS A 151 -9.27 21.26 -5.29
N HIS A 152 -9.33 20.20 -6.12
CA HIS A 152 -8.41 19.99 -7.25
C HIS A 152 -6.92 19.97 -6.85
N ASN A 153 -6.61 19.57 -5.62
CA ASN A 153 -5.25 19.41 -5.12
C ASN A 153 -4.61 18.08 -5.51
N ILE A 154 -5.41 17.13 -5.97
CA ILE A 154 -4.96 15.80 -6.41
C ILE A 154 -5.73 15.36 -7.64
N ASP A 155 -5.02 14.74 -8.56
CA ASP A 155 -5.56 14.01 -9.70
C ASP A 155 -5.47 12.51 -9.44
N LEU A 156 -6.54 11.77 -9.70
CA LEU A 156 -6.65 10.33 -9.50
C LEU A 156 -6.69 9.54 -10.81
N ASP A 157 -6.53 10.19 -11.95
CA ASP A 157 -6.68 9.57 -13.27
C ASP A 157 -5.60 8.54 -13.59
N HIS A 158 -4.44 8.61 -12.92
CA HIS A 158 -3.33 7.67 -13.09
C HIS A 158 -3.28 6.58 -12.02
N VAL A 159 -4.23 6.55 -11.09
CA VAL A 159 -4.25 5.55 -10.02
C VAL A 159 -4.63 4.19 -10.58
N THR A 160 -3.67 3.27 -10.57
CA THR A 160 -3.84 1.89 -11.04
C THR A 160 -4.02 0.89 -9.91
N GLN A 161 -3.58 1.22 -8.70
CA GLN A 161 -3.59 0.34 -7.54
C GLN A 161 -4.33 1.01 -6.38
N VAL A 162 -5.25 0.28 -5.76
CA VAL A 162 -5.96 0.73 -4.55
C VAL A 162 -5.85 -0.33 -3.47
N VAL A 163 -5.49 0.08 -2.27
CA VAL A 163 -5.47 -0.77 -1.08
C VAL A 163 -6.36 -0.16 -0.01
N LEU A 164 -7.20 -0.98 0.61
CA LEU A 164 -7.96 -0.64 1.80
C LEU A 164 -7.35 -1.39 2.98
N ASP A 165 -6.71 -0.70 3.92
CA ASP A 165 -6.25 -1.32 5.16
C ASP A 165 -7.24 -1.07 6.29
N GLU A 166 -7.43 -2.06 7.16
CA GLU A 166 -8.51 -2.10 8.16
C GLU A 166 -9.88 -1.79 7.52
N ALA A 167 -10.19 -2.51 6.40
CA ALA A 167 -11.38 -2.25 5.60
C ALA A 167 -12.68 -2.43 6.38
N ASP A 168 -12.74 -3.40 7.30
CA ASP A 168 -13.85 -3.62 8.23
C ASP A 168 -14.05 -2.42 9.18
N GLU A 169 -12.97 -1.84 9.70
CA GLU A 169 -13.06 -0.67 10.56
C GLU A 169 -13.56 0.57 9.80
N MET A 170 -13.15 0.75 8.54
CA MET A 170 -13.71 1.83 7.70
C MET A 170 -15.22 1.66 7.50
N LEU A 171 -15.71 0.43 7.37
CA LEU A 171 -17.14 0.15 7.28
C LEU A 171 -17.87 0.47 8.60
N ASN A 172 -17.29 0.06 9.74
CA ASN A 172 -17.84 0.32 11.08
C ASN A 172 -17.92 1.82 11.38
N MET A 173 -16.94 2.60 10.92
CA MET A 173 -16.93 4.07 11.06
C MET A 173 -17.86 4.80 10.07
N GLY A 174 -18.54 4.09 9.19
CA GLY A 174 -19.50 4.65 8.24
C GLY A 174 -18.89 5.21 6.96
N PHE A 175 -17.61 4.94 6.68
CA PHE A 175 -16.92 5.43 5.47
C PHE A 175 -17.29 4.68 4.18
N TYR A 176 -18.23 3.75 4.22
CA TYR A 176 -18.59 2.95 3.04
C TYR A 176 -18.90 3.80 1.80
N LYS A 177 -19.73 4.85 1.97
CA LYS A 177 -20.12 5.72 0.85
C LYS A 177 -18.93 6.49 0.29
N ASP A 178 -18.07 7.01 1.17
CA ASP A 178 -16.89 7.77 0.78
C ASP A 178 -15.88 6.88 0.06
N VAL A 179 -15.58 5.71 0.62
CA VAL A 179 -14.67 4.72 0.01
C VAL A 179 -15.18 4.28 -1.36
N LYS A 180 -16.48 3.93 -1.47
CA LYS A 180 -17.10 3.56 -2.74
C LYS A 180 -17.02 4.68 -3.78
N HIS A 181 -17.25 5.92 -3.36
CA HIS A 181 -17.14 7.08 -4.24
C HIS A 181 -15.70 7.30 -4.72
N ILE A 182 -14.73 7.29 -3.80
CA ILE A 182 -13.29 7.42 -4.09
C ILE A 182 -12.86 6.37 -5.11
N ILE A 183 -13.18 5.09 -4.87
CA ILE A 183 -12.85 4.00 -5.80
C ILE A 183 -13.46 4.24 -7.19
N GLY A 184 -14.66 4.80 -7.25
CA GLY A 184 -15.34 5.14 -8.51
C GLY A 184 -14.68 6.26 -9.32
N LEU A 185 -13.88 7.12 -8.69
CA LEU A 185 -13.12 8.19 -9.34
C LEU A 185 -11.87 7.66 -10.07
N MET A 186 -11.31 6.55 -9.59
CA MET A 186 -10.06 5.98 -10.09
C MET A 186 -10.30 5.08 -11.30
N LYS A 187 -10.54 5.67 -12.46
CA LYS A 187 -10.95 4.95 -13.68
C LYS A 187 -9.84 4.10 -14.31
N ALA A 188 -8.58 4.46 -14.08
CA ALA A 188 -7.42 3.68 -14.53
C ALA A 188 -7.11 2.48 -13.64
N ARG A 189 -7.85 2.28 -12.54
CA ARG A 189 -7.60 1.22 -11.57
C ARG A 189 -7.59 -0.17 -12.22
N LYS A 190 -6.51 -0.91 -11.95
CA LYS A 190 -6.28 -2.29 -12.39
C LYS A 190 -6.44 -3.29 -11.25
N SER A 191 -6.18 -2.86 -10.00
CA SER A 191 -6.30 -3.72 -8.83
C SER A 191 -6.94 -3.01 -7.64
N LEU A 192 -7.63 -3.78 -6.81
CA LEU A 192 -8.20 -3.37 -5.53
C LEU A 192 -7.96 -4.48 -4.50
N SER A 193 -7.13 -4.23 -3.50
CA SER A 193 -6.87 -5.18 -2.43
C SER A 193 -7.39 -4.67 -1.09
N MET A 194 -7.87 -5.58 -0.25
CA MET A 194 -8.45 -5.27 1.05
C MET A 194 -7.78 -6.10 2.13
N PHE A 195 -7.40 -5.44 3.22
CA PHE A 195 -6.82 -6.04 4.41
C PHE A 195 -7.67 -5.69 5.64
N SER A 196 -7.90 -6.68 6.49
CA SER A 196 -8.62 -6.53 7.76
C SER A 196 -7.90 -7.24 8.88
#